data_3216441aec511e017d2832d8054fd1b4
#
_entry.id   3216441aec511e017d2832d8054fd1b4
#
_cell.length_a   1.000
_cell.length_b   1.000
_cell.length_c   1.000
_cell.angle_alpha   90.00
_cell.angle_beta   90.00
_cell.angle_gamma   90.00
#
_symmetry.space_group_name_H-M   'P 1'
#
loop_
_entity.id
_entity.type
_entity.pdbx_description
1 polymer ?
#
loop_
_entity_poly.entity_id
_entity_poly.type
_entity_poly.pdbx_seq_one_letter_code
_entity_poly.pdbx_strand_id
1 'polypeptide(L)'
;MAFTAQDVKTLREMTNVGMMDCKKALTETDGDMDKAVEWLREKGLAKAAKKAGRIAAEGMAYADVCPKCGVGAVVEVNCETDFCAKSEPFVNFVKDICHVVINDNPADVEALLNCKYPNSNLTVAETLPEKVMSIGENLQIRRFVRYAENTSVAYVHAGGKIGVLVNLAVEGGIDATAIGKDVAMQIAALNPRFWDKSNVTEDVLAEEKKIALALMDQDPKMASKPQQVKEKIVMGKMNKFYEENCLLQQEFVKDGSMTVEKYIASAAKALGGSVKFVDAVRFAKGEGIEKKEEDFAAEVAAQMNMGK
;
A
#
# COMPACT_ATOMS: atom_id res chain seq x y z
N MET A 1 -4.44 -12.75 -46.81
CA MET A 1 -3.92 -12.51 -45.48
C MET A 1 -3.54 -13.87 -44.88
N ALA A 2 -2.38 -14.04 -44.33
CA ALA A 2 -1.87 -15.33 -43.83
C ALA A 2 -2.53 -15.81 -42.50
N PHE A 3 -3.46 -15.05 -41.94
CA PHE A 3 -4.16 -15.37 -40.69
C PHE A 3 -5.64 -14.96 -40.72
N THR A 4 -6.45 -15.55 -39.84
CA THR A 4 -7.89 -15.38 -39.74
C THR A 4 -8.28 -14.50 -38.53
N ALA A 5 -9.56 -14.09 -38.45
CA ALA A 5 -10.09 -13.43 -37.27
C ALA A 5 -10.03 -14.32 -36.00
N GLN A 6 -10.09 -15.65 -36.20
CA GLN A 6 -9.96 -16.61 -35.11
C GLN A 6 -8.53 -16.61 -34.53
N ASP A 7 -7.51 -16.50 -35.38
CA ASP A 7 -6.10 -16.42 -34.93
C ASP A 7 -5.86 -15.17 -34.12
N VAL A 8 -6.45 -14.02 -34.51
CA VAL A 8 -6.40 -12.78 -33.71
C VAL A 8 -7.07 -12.99 -32.35
N LYS A 9 -8.19 -13.68 -32.30
CA LYS A 9 -8.89 -13.99 -31.06
C LYS A 9 -8.05 -14.90 -30.17
N THR A 10 -7.47 -15.95 -30.75
CA THR A 10 -6.57 -16.87 -30.03
C THR A 10 -5.36 -16.16 -29.44
N LEU A 11 -4.67 -15.33 -30.24
CA LEU A 11 -3.54 -14.54 -29.74
C LEU A 11 -3.94 -13.59 -28.62
N ARG A 12 -5.13 -12.98 -28.71
CA ARG A 12 -5.66 -12.14 -27.63
C ARG A 12 -5.94 -12.94 -26.35
N GLU A 13 -6.53 -14.13 -26.47
CA GLU A 13 -6.81 -15.00 -25.32
C GLU A 13 -5.51 -15.48 -24.64
N MET A 14 -4.44 -15.73 -25.43
CA MET A 14 -3.13 -16.11 -24.92
C MET A 14 -2.40 -14.95 -24.21
N THR A 15 -2.49 -13.74 -24.75
CA THR A 15 -1.63 -12.59 -24.32
C THR A 15 -2.37 -11.52 -23.52
N ASN A 16 -3.72 -11.56 -23.49
CA ASN A 16 -4.58 -10.50 -22.95
C ASN A 16 -4.33 -9.09 -23.53
N VAL A 17 -3.66 -8.99 -24.70
CA VAL A 17 -3.37 -7.73 -25.37
C VAL A 17 -4.58 -7.30 -26.23
N GLY A 18 -4.70 -6.01 -26.49
CA GLY A 18 -5.79 -5.46 -27.29
C GLY A 18 -5.87 -6.08 -28.70
N MET A 19 -7.09 -6.32 -29.21
CA MET A 19 -7.35 -7.00 -30.49
C MET A 19 -6.62 -6.36 -31.68
N MET A 20 -6.48 -5.03 -31.70
CA MET A 20 -5.80 -4.32 -32.78
C MET A 20 -4.29 -4.52 -32.74
N ASP A 21 -3.69 -4.61 -31.56
CA ASP A 21 -2.26 -4.92 -31.40
C ASP A 21 -1.99 -6.39 -31.79
N CYS A 22 -2.87 -7.32 -31.42
CA CYS A 22 -2.78 -8.73 -31.86
C CYS A 22 -2.88 -8.86 -33.39
N LYS A 23 -3.84 -8.16 -34.02
CA LYS A 23 -3.96 -8.13 -35.48
C LYS A 23 -2.69 -7.57 -36.13
N LYS A 24 -2.13 -6.50 -35.58
CA LYS A 24 -0.89 -5.90 -36.08
C LYS A 24 0.30 -6.86 -35.92
N ALA A 25 0.43 -7.52 -34.78
CA ALA A 25 1.47 -8.52 -34.56
C ALA A 25 1.42 -9.63 -35.61
N LEU A 26 0.26 -10.24 -35.84
CA LEU A 26 0.08 -11.28 -36.86
C LEU A 26 0.35 -10.74 -38.28
N THR A 27 0.06 -9.49 -38.55
CA THR A 27 0.41 -8.86 -39.85
C THR A 27 1.90 -8.75 -40.05
N GLU A 28 2.64 -8.29 -39.03
CA GLU A 28 4.09 -8.10 -39.08
C GLU A 28 4.88 -9.42 -39.05
N THR A 29 4.23 -10.53 -38.64
CA THR A 29 4.85 -11.85 -38.54
C THR A 29 4.28 -12.86 -39.53
N ASP A 30 3.57 -12.40 -40.56
CA ASP A 30 2.95 -13.23 -41.61
C ASP A 30 2.07 -14.36 -41.08
N GLY A 31 1.41 -14.14 -39.93
CA GLY A 31 0.51 -15.09 -39.28
C GLY A 31 1.20 -16.10 -38.36
N ASP A 32 2.50 -16.01 -38.15
CA ASP A 32 3.27 -16.84 -37.22
C ASP A 32 2.91 -16.45 -35.78
N MET A 33 2.28 -17.37 -35.05
CA MET A 33 1.75 -17.13 -33.70
C MET A 33 2.85 -16.90 -32.67
N ASP A 34 3.93 -17.69 -32.72
CA ASP A 34 5.03 -17.60 -31.76
C ASP A 34 5.83 -16.29 -31.96
N LYS A 35 6.13 -15.95 -33.21
CA LYS A 35 6.77 -14.66 -33.52
C LYS A 35 5.86 -13.48 -33.20
N ALA A 36 4.54 -13.63 -33.31
CA ALA A 36 3.60 -12.59 -32.93
C ALA A 36 3.63 -12.33 -31.41
N VAL A 37 3.77 -13.37 -30.59
CA VAL A 37 3.96 -13.24 -29.13
C VAL A 37 5.29 -12.50 -28.84
N GLU A 38 6.39 -12.89 -29.47
CA GLU A 38 7.69 -12.20 -29.30
C GLU A 38 7.60 -10.73 -29.72
N TRP A 39 6.99 -10.45 -30.87
CA TRP A 39 6.77 -9.08 -31.35
C TRP A 39 5.95 -8.24 -30.37
N LEU A 40 4.89 -8.83 -29.77
CA LEU A 40 4.08 -8.15 -28.76
C LEU A 40 4.90 -7.85 -27.49
N ARG A 41 5.81 -8.73 -27.10
CA ARG A 41 6.72 -8.49 -25.96
C ARG A 41 7.67 -7.31 -26.21
N GLU A 42 8.33 -7.28 -27.37
CA GLU A 42 9.20 -6.17 -27.75
C GLU A 42 8.44 -4.82 -27.79
N LYS A 43 7.23 -4.83 -28.36
CA LYS A 43 6.37 -3.63 -28.37
C LYS A 43 5.85 -3.27 -26.99
N GLY A 44 5.63 -4.25 -26.12
CA GLY A 44 5.27 -4.05 -24.72
C GLY A 44 6.36 -3.29 -23.97
N LEU A 45 7.61 -3.68 -24.11
CA LEU A 45 8.77 -2.98 -23.56
C LEU A 45 8.84 -1.53 -24.02
N ALA A 46 8.68 -1.27 -25.33
CA ALA A 46 8.70 0.09 -25.88
C ALA A 46 7.51 0.94 -25.39
N LYS A 47 6.32 0.36 -25.24
CA LYS A 47 5.13 1.05 -24.70
C LYS A 47 5.30 1.34 -23.21
N ALA A 48 5.82 0.38 -22.44
CA ALA A 48 6.08 0.55 -21.01
C ALA A 48 7.10 1.68 -20.78
N ALA A 49 8.20 1.71 -21.54
CA ALA A 49 9.20 2.77 -21.46
C ALA A 49 8.62 4.17 -21.73
N LYS A 50 7.72 4.29 -22.73
CA LYS A 50 7.03 5.56 -23.04
C LYS A 50 6.07 6.01 -21.92
N LYS A 51 5.54 5.08 -21.13
CA LYS A 51 4.60 5.37 -20.04
C LYS A 51 5.29 5.56 -18.70
N ALA A 52 6.52 5.09 -18.53
CA ALA A 52 7.25 5.10 -17.26
C ALA A 52 7.36 6.51 -16.61
N GLY A 53 7.34 7.59 -17.42
CA GLY A 53 7.34 8.96 -16.93
C GLY A 53 5.97 9.52 -16.54
N ARG A 54 4.88 8.75 -16.68
CA ARG A 54 3.54 9.21 -16.28
C ARG A 54 3.33 9.05 -14.80
N ILE A 55 2.66 10.01 -14.19
CA ILE A 55 2.35 9.97 -12.75
C ILE A 55 1.36 8.82 -12.48
N ALA A 56 1.76 7.90 -11.61
CA ALA A 56 0.95 6.78 -11.14
C ALA A 56 0.66 6.98 -9.64
N ALA A 57 -0.30 7.87 -9.33
CA ALA A 57 -0.66 8.22 -7.96
C ALA A 57 -1.88 7.46 -7.43
N GLU A 58 -2.56 6.71 -8.29
CA GLU A 58 -3.59 5.76 -7.91
C GLU A 58 -2.99 4.35 -7.75
N GLY A 59 -3.80 3.33 -7.46
CA GLY A 59 -3.33 1.97 -7.30
C GLY A 59 -3.92 1.26 -6.09
N MET A 60 -3.15 0.32 -5.53
CA MET A 60 -3.60 -0.53 -4.43
C MET A 60 -2.46 -0.78 -3.43
N ALA A 61 -2.77 -0.61 -2.14
CA ALA A 61 -2.00 -1.15 -1.03
C ALA A 61 -2.69 -2.45 -0.59
N TYR A 62 -2.02 -3.58 -0.76
CA TYR A 62 -2.57 -4.91 -0.47
C TYR A 62 -1.72 -5.64 0.54
N ALA A 63 -2.36 -6.27 1.51
CA ALA A 63 -1.70 -7.09 2.52
C ALA A 63 -2.32 -8.48 2.56
N ASP A 64 -1.50 -9.49 2.72
CA ASP A 64 -1.93 -10.89 2.84
C ASP A 64 -1.00 -11.69 3.77
N VAL A 65 -1.49 -12.81 4.25
CA VAL A 65 -0.75 -13.75 5.09
C VAL A 65 -0.91 -15.15 4.54
N CYS A 66 0.19 -15.82 4.30
CA CYS A 66 0.18 -17.22 3.86
C CYS A 66 -0.46 -18.12 4.94
N PRO A 67 -1.55 -18.83 4.65
CA PRO A 67 -2.22 -19.65 5.65
C PRO A 67 -1.41 -20.89 6.06
N LYS A 68 -0.39 -21.26 5.28
CA LYS A 68 0.43 -22.45 5.55
C LYS A 68 1.66 -22.15 6.39
N CYS A 69 2.34 -21.01 6.12
CA CYS A 69 3.61 -20.69 6.78
C CYS A 69 3.51 -19.47 7.73
N GLY A 70 2.37 -18.75 7.77
CA GLY A 70 2.18 -17.59 8.65
C GLY A 70 2.92 -16.33 8.19
N VAL A 71 3.69 -16.39 7.10
CA VAL A 71 4.42 -15.25 6.56
C VAL A 71 3.45 -14.24 6.00
N GLY A 72 3.56 -12.98 6.42
CA GLY A 72 2.76 -11.88 5.93
C GLY A 72 3.55 -10.92 5.06
N ALA A 73 2.87 -10.30 4.09
CA ALA A 73 3.42 -9.19 3.32
C ALA A 73 2.37 -8.10 3.08
N VAL A 74 2.85 -6.88 2.93
CA VAL A 74 2.08 -5.73 2.43
C VAL A 74 2.85 -5.12 1.27
N VAL A 75 2.16 -4.85 0.17
CA VAL A 75 2.73 -4.28 -1.06
C VAL A 75 1.95 -3.04 -1.48
N GLU A 76 2.61 -2.08 -2.11
CA GLU A 76 1.97 -0.97 -2.82
C GLU A 76 2.36 -1.03 -4.28
N VAL A 77 1.35 -1.16 -5.14
CA VAL A 77 1.48 -1.07 -6.60
C VAL A 77 0.62 0.07 -7.09
N ASN A 78 1.21 0.96 -7.88
CA ASN A 78 0.56 2.15 -8.38
C ASN A 78 0.19 2.02 -9.86
N CYS A 79 -0.86 2.74 -10.25
CA CYS A 79 -1.34 2.93 -11.63
C CYS A 79 -1.81 4.38 -11.83
N GLU A 80 -2.20 4.74 -13.05
CA GLU A 80 -2.55 6.12 -13.40
C GLU A 80 -3.95 6.51 -12.86
N THR A 81 -4.95 5.59 -12.95
CA THR A 81 -6.35 5.87 -12.64
C THR A 81 -6.96 4.97 -11.58
N ASP A 82 -8.00 5.45 -10.92
CA ASP A 82 -8.77 4.66 -9.96
C ASP A 82 -9.65 3.57 -10.65
N PHE A 83 -9.96 3.73 -11.93
CA PHE A 83 -10.62 2.70 -12.74
C PHE A 83 -9.69 1.50 -12.94
N CYS A 84 -8.42 1.75 -13.29
CA CYS A 84 -7.40 0.71 -13.38
C CYS A 84 -7.23 0.00 -12.04
N ALA A 85 -7.12 0.76 -10.94
CA ALA A 85 -6.92 0.23 -9.59
C ALA A 85 -8.02 -0.75 -9.14
N LYS A 86 -9.23 -0.65 -9.71
CA LYS A 86 -10.38 -1.53 -9.43
C LYS A 86 -10.53 -2.66 -10.44
N SER A 87 -9.78 -2.65 -11.53
CA SER A 87 -9.87 -3.65 -12.58
C SER A 87 -9.33 -5.00 -12.10
N GLU A 88 -10.01 -6.09 -12.48
CA GLU A 88 -9.60 -7.44 -12.12
C GLU A 88 -8.15 -7.77 -12.54
N PRO A 89 -7.69 -7.44 -13.76
CA PRO A 89 -6.32 -7.70 -14.18
C PRO A 89 -5.28 -7.01 -13.30
N PHE A 90 -5.53 -5.77 -12.84
CA PHE A 90 -4.65 -5.04 -11.95
C PHE A 90 -4.66 -5.63 -10.53
N VAL A 91 -5.85 -5.89 -9.98
CA VAL A 91 -5.99 -6.47 -8.63
C VAL A 91 -5.30 -7.84 -8.55
N ASN A 92 -5.46 -8.68 -9.57
CA ASN A 92 -4.78 -9.97 -9.63
C ASN A 92 -3.25 -9.80 -9.72
N PHE A 93 -2.76 -8.86 -10.52
CA PHE A 93 -1.34 -8.54 -10.58
C PHE A 93 -0.78 -8.13 -9.20
N VAL A 94 -1.47 -7.25 -8.47
CA VAL A 94 -1.05 -6.82 -7.11
C VAL A 94 -0.99 -8.00 -6.13
N LYS A 95 -1.98 -8.89 -6.18
CA LYS A 95 -2.01 -10.12 -5.36
C LYS A 95 -0.84 -11.05 -5.71
N ASP A 96 -0.58 -11.25 -7.00
CA ASP A 96 0.53 -12.07 -7.46
C ASP A 96 1.87 -11.52 -6.97
N ILE A 97 2.08 -10.19 -7.04
CA ILE A 97 3.28 -9.53 -6.48
C ILE A 97 3.39 -9.76 -4.97
N CYS A 98 2.28 -9.63 -4.23
CA CYS A 98 2.28 -9.91 -2.79
C CYS A 98 2.68 -11.37 -2.49
N HIS A 99 2.16 -12.33 -3.26
CA HIS A 99 2.51 -13.75 -3.14
C HIS A 99 3.99 -14.03 -3.47
N VAL A 100 4.57 -13.35 -4.46
CA VAL A 100 6.01 -13.44 -4.75
C VAL A 100 6.83 -12.95 -3.54
N VAL A 101 6.46 -11.79 -2.95
CA VAL A 101 7.12 -11.27 -1.75
C VAL A 101 7.05 -12.27 -0.59
N ILE A 102 5.88 -12.88 -0.36
CA ILE A 102 5.69 -13.88 0.70
C ILE A 102 6.60 -15.09 0.50
N ASN A 103 6.65 -15.64 -0.72
CA ASN A 103 7.29 -16.90 -1.02
C ASN A 103 8.81 -16.80 -1.21
N ASP A 104 9.27 -15.79 -1.95
CA ASP A 104 10.65 -15.70 -2.44
C ASP A 104 11.54 -14.82 -1.55
N ASN A 105 10.95 -14.05 -0.61
CA ASN A 105 11.68 -13.21 0.34
C ASN A 105 12.70 -12.26 -0.33
N PRO A 106 12.32 -11.45 -1.33
CA PRO A 106 13.23 -10.48 -1.92
C PRO A 106 13.65 -9.43 -0.89
N ALA A 107 14.90 -8.94 -1.00
CA ALA A 107 15.44 -7.95 -0.09
C ALA A 107 14.85 -6.55 -0.33
N ASP A 108 14.56 -6.24 -1.58
CA ASP A 108 14.04 -4.94 -2.05
C ASP A 108 13.26 -5.11 -3.37
N VAL A 109 12.80 -4.00 -3.93
CA VAL A 109 12.03 -4.01 -5.19
C VAL A 109 12.90 -4.47 -6.36
N GLU A 110 14.19 -4.18 -6.37
CA GLU A 110 15.10 -4.62 -7.42
C GLU A 110 15.28 -6.15 -7.39
N ALA A 111 15.45 -6.73 -6.22
CA ALA A 111 15.48 -8.18 -6.04
C ALA A 111 14.13 -8.82 -6.41
N LEU A 112 13.01 -8.19 -6.05
CA LEU A 112 11.66 -8.64 -6.42
C LEU A 112 11.46 -8.71 -7.93
N LEU A 113 11.99 -7.76 -8.68
CA LEU A 113 11.91 -7.74 -10.15
C LEU A 113 12.60 -8.97 -10.78
N ASN A 114 13.62 -9.54 -10.12
CA ASN A 114 14.32 -10.73 -10.57
C ASN A 114 13.67 -12.06 -10.13
N CYS A 115 12.67 -12.03 -9.25
CA CYS A 115 11.91 -13.21 -8.84
C CYS A 115 11.02 -13.71 -9.99
N LYS A 116 10.69 -15.01 -9.98
CA LYS A 116 9.76 -15.60 -10.96
C LYS A 116 8.33 -15.13 -10.71
N TYR A 117 7.65 -14.76 -11.77
CA TYR A 117 6.22 -14.46 -11.71
C TYR A 117 5.40 -15.76 -11.60
N PRO A 118 4.34 -15.79 -10.77
CA PRO A 118 3.52 -16.98 -10.56
C PRO A 118 2.95 -17.57 -11.86
N ASN A 119 3.00 -18.89 -11.99
CA ASN A 119 2.51 -19.63 -13.14
C ASN A 119 3.14 -19.22 -14.49
N SER A 120 4.34 -18.66 -14.48
CA SER A 120 5.08 -18.19 -15.64
C SER A 120 6.54 -18.64 -15.58
N ASN A 121 7.20 -18.73 -16.73
CA ASN A 121 8.65 -18.88 -16.82
C ASN A 121 9.39 -17.52 -16.77
N LEU A 122 8.64 -16.43 -16.77
CA LEU A 122 9.14 -15.06 -16.78
C LEU A 122 9.42 -14.57 -15.38
N THR A 123 10.32 -13.60 -15.26
CA THR A 123 10.51 -12.80 -14.05
C THR A 123 9.41 -11.74 -13.93
N VAL A 124 9.33 -11.13 -12.75
CA VAL A 124 8.45 -9.97 -12.51
C VAL A 124 8.82 -8.82 -13.46
N ALA A 125 10.13 -8.57 -13.66
CA ALA A 125 10.64 -7.54 -14.58
C ALA A 125 10.19 -7.77 -16.03
N GLU A 126 10.17 -9.02 -16.49
CA GLU A 126 9.74 -9.38 -17.85
C GLU A 126 8.22 -9.33 -17.99
N THR A 127 7.48 -9.66 -16.92
CA THR A 127 6.01 -9.66 -16.92
C THR A 127 5.42 -8.25 -16.81
N LEU A 128 6.08 -7.33 -16.10
CA LEU A 128 5.56 -5.98 -15.86
C LEU A 128 5.24 -5.21 -17.17
N PRO A 129 6.11 -5.19 -18.20
CA PRO A 129 5.79 -4.54 -19.49
C PRO A 129 4.59 -5.18 -20.21
N GLU A 130 4.41 -6.50 -20.09
CA GLU A 130 3.24 -7.19 -20.66
C GLU A 130 1.95 -6.74 -19.95
N LYS A 131 1.99 -6.57 -18.62
CA LYS A 131 0.86 -6.02 -17.84
C LYS A 131 0.59 -4.57 -18.21
N VAL A 132 1.62 -3.73 -18.33
CA VAL A 132 1.48 -2.33 -18.81
C VAL A 132 0.83 -2.28 -20.20
N MET A 133 1.17 -3.21 -21.09
CA MET A 133 0.60 -3.27 -22.42
C MET A 133 -0.87 -3.72 -22.39
N SER A 134 -1.20 -4.76 -21.62
CA SER A 134 -2.54 -5.34 -21.57
C SER A 134 -3.52 -4.44 -20.80
N ILE A 135 -3.10 -3.86 -19.69
CA ILE A 135 -3.92 -2.96 -18.85
C ILE A 135 -4.01 -1.57 -19.51
N GLY A 136 -2.96 -1.12 -20.17
CA GLY A 136 -2.96 0.14 -20.92
C GLY A 136 -2.46 1.34 -20.13
N GLU A 137 -2.03 1.17 -18.87
CA GLU A 137 -1.53 2.25 -18.00
C GLU A 137 -0.10 2.00 -17.52
N ASN A 138 0.56 3.05 -17.01
CA ASN A 138 1.82 2.92 -16.28
C ASN A 138 1.56 2.15 -14.98
N LEU A 139 2.31 1.10 -14.74
CA LEU A 139 2.28 0.31 -13.51
C LEU A 139 3.62 0.37 -12.81
N GLN A 140 3.59 0.61 -11.50
CA GLN A 140 4.80 0.74 -10.69
C GLN A 140 4.69 -0.07 -9.40
N ILE A 141 5.57 -1.04 -9.21
CA ILE A 141 5.76 -1.71 -7.92
C ILE A 141 6.59 -0.77 -7.07
N ARG A 142 5.98 -0.16 -6.04
CA ARG A 142 6.60 0.95 -5.32
C ARG A 142 7.40 0.50 -4.10
N ARG A 143 6.78 -0.31 -3.27
CA ARG A 143 7.34 -0.74 -1.99
C ARG A 143 6.61 -1.96 -1.45
N PHE A 144 7.29 -2.69 -0.57
CA PHE A 144 6.69 -3.78 0.19
C PHE A 144 7.39 -3.94 1.55
N VAL A 145 6.74 -4.65 2.46
CA VAL A 145 7.33 -5.15 3.71
C VAL A 145 6.83 -6.57 3.93
N ARG A 146 7.69 -7.40 4.51
CA ARG A 146 7.44 -8.82 4.79
C ARG A 146 7.80 -9.13 6.24
N TYR A 147 6.90 -9.83 6.94
CA TYR A 147 7.16 -10.41 8.26
C TYR A 147 7.13 -11.94 8.16
N ALA A 148 8.21 -12.58 8.60
CA ALA A 148 8.35 -14.03 8.62
C ALA A 148 8.32 -14.62 10.03
N GLU A 149 8.53 -13.79 11.03
CA GLU A 149 8.52 -14.16 12.45
C GLU A 149 7.25 -13.69 13.14
N ASN A 150 6.90 -14.34 14.25
CA ASN A 150 5.71 -14.08 15.03
C ASN A 150 4.39 -14.32 14.24
N THR A 151 3.31 -13.76 14.73
CA THR A 151 2.00 -13.87 14.08
C THR A 151 1.71 -12.62 13.29
N SER A 152 1.61 -12.78 11.97
CA SER A 152 1.23 -11.70 11.07
C SER A 152 -0.29 -11.67 10.87
N VAL A 153 -0.88 -10.46 10.85
CA VAL A 153 -2.29 -10.24 10.53
C VAL A 153 -2.42 -9.12 9.49
N ALA A 154 -3.07 -9.44 8.38
CA ALA A 154 -3.28 -8.52 7.27
C ALA A 154 -4.67 -7.89 7.31
N TYR A 155 -4.75 -6.63 6.91
CA TYR A 155 -5.99 -5.88 6.73
C TYR A 155 -5.91 -4.97 5.52
N VAL A 156 -6.92 -5.04 4.66
CA VAL A 156 -7.06 -4.18 3.48
C VAL A 156 -8.32 -3.33 3.64
N HIS A 157 -8.15 -2.02 3.69
CA HIS A 157 -9.24 -1.06 3.87
C HIS A 157 -9.68 -0.44 2.56
N ALA A 158 -11.01 -0.25 2.41
CA ALA A 158 -11.64 0.46 1.30
C ALA A 158 -11.13 0.03 -0.08
N GLY A 159 -11.06 -1.30 -0.33
CA GLY A 159 -10.66 -1.85 -1.62
C GLY A 159 -9.21 -1.57 -2.01
N GLY A 160 -8.31 -1.50 -1.02
CA GLY A 160 -6.89 -1.26 -1.25
C GLY A 160 -6.45 0.19 -1.18
N LYS A 161 -7.28 1.10 -0.67
CA LYS A 161 -6.83 2.47 -0.36
C LYS A 161 -5.75 2.46 0.72
N ILE A 162 -5.88 1.56 1.71
CA ILE A 162 -4.91 1.36 2.77
C ILE A 162 -4.71 -0.14 2.96
N GLY A 163 -3.46 -0.58 3.01
CA GLY A 163 -3.03 -1.91 3.42
C GLY A 163 -2.27 -1.83 4.74
N VAL A 164 -2.60 -2.71 5.67
CA VAL A 164 -1.92 -2.80 6.98
C VAL A 164 -1.50 -4.23 7.23
N LEU A 165 -0.27 -4.40 7.67
CA LEU A 165 0.27 -5.67 8.16
C LEU A 165 0.73 -5.46 9.60
N VAL A 166 0.16 -6.23 10.53
CA VAL A 166 0.48 -6.19 11.96
C VAL A 166 1.27 -7.43 12.34
N ASN A 167 2.26 -7.27 13.19
CA ASN A 167 3.09 -8.34 13.74
C ASN A 167 2.89 -8.43 15.26
N LEU A 168 2.49 -9.61 15.74
CA LEU A 168 2.14 -9.87 17.13
C LEU A 168 2.94 -11.04 17.70
N ALA A 169 3.59 -10.87 18.83
CA ALA A 169 4.09 -11.99 19.61
C ALA A 169 2.92 -12.60 20.42
N VAL A 170 2.63 -13.87 20.16
CA VAL A 170 1.49 -14.59 20.73
C VAL A 170 1.98 -15.77 21.57
N GLU A 171 1.49 -15.88 22.80
CA GLU A 171 1.79 -16.97 23.72
C GLU A 171 0.50 -17.65 24.17
N GLY A 172 0.62 -18.93 24.59
CA GLY A 172 -0.53 -19.71 25.07
C GLY A 172 -1.28 -20.44 23.96
N GLY A 173 -0.79 -20.42 22.70
CA GLY A 173 -1.40 -21.16 21.59
C GLY A 173 -2.78 -20.64 21.16
N ILE A 174 -3.09 -19.38 21.47
CA ILE A 174 -4.36 -18.72 21.12
C ILE A 174 -4.36 -18.22 19.68
N ASP A 175 -5.55 -18.10 19.09
CA ASP A 175 -5.72 -17.40 17.79
C ASP A 175 -5.89 -15.89 18.02
N ALA A 176 -4.86 -15.12 17.70
CA ALA A 176 -4.83 -13.66 17.80
C ALA A 176 -5.34 -12.94 16.53
N THR A 177 -5.89 -13.64 15.56
CA THR A 177 -6.31 -13.05 14.27
C THR A 177 -7.34 -11.92 14.45
N ALA A 178 -8.31 -12.08 15.33
CA ALA A 178 -9.32 -11.06 15.61
C ALA A 178 -8.69 -9.81 16.27
N ILE A 179 -7.79 -10.02 17.25
CA ILE A 179 -7.05 -8.93 17.91
C ILE A 179 -6.22 -8.16 16.90
N GLY A 180 -5.46 -8.88 16.06
CA GLY A 180 -4.64 -8.26 15.03
C GLY A 180 -5.44 -7.47 13.99
N LYS A 181 -6.62 -7.95 13.58
CA LYS A 181 -7.53 -7.21 12.69
C LYS A 181 -8.05 -5.93 13.32
N ASP A 182 -8.39 -5.96 14.60
CA ASP A 182 -8.87 -4.78 15.31
C ASP A 182 -7.76 -3.73 15.45
N VAL A 183 -6.54 -4.16 15.78
CA VAL A 183 -5.35 -3.28 15.79
C VAL A 183 -5.05 -2.72 14.39
N ALA A 184 -5.14 -3.54 13.35
CA ALA A 184 -4.94 -3.09 11.98
C ALA A 184 -6.00 -2.06 11.54
N MET A 185 -7.27 -2.22 11.94
CA MET A 185 -8.33 -1.24 11.70
C MET A 185 -8.05 0.08 12.44
N GLN A 186 -7.59 0.03 13.69
CA GLN A 186 -7.15 1.20 14.45
C GLN A 186 -6.04 1.97 13.69
N ILE A 187 -5.00 1.26 13.24
CA ILE A 187 -3.89 1.83 12.48
C ILE A 187 -4.37 2.44 11.16
N ALA A 188 -5.27 1.75 10.44
CA ALA A 188 -5.83 2.26 9.20
C ALA A 188 -6.61 3.56 9.40
N ALA A 189 -7.38 3.65 10.50
CA ALA A 189 -8.26 4.78 10.79
C ALA A 189 -7.50 6.00 11.31
N LEU A 190 -6.61 5.82 12.30
CA LEU A 190 -5.99 6.93 13.04
C LEU A 190 -4.55 7.24 12.60
N ASN A 191 -3.91 6.39 11.80
CA ASN A 191 -2.55 6.59 11.28
C ASN A 191 -1.55 7.05 12.36
N PRO A 192 -1.32 6.27 13.43
CA PRO A 192 -0.44 6.66 14.52
C PRO A 192 0.99 6.90 14.02
N ARG A 193 1.66 7.93 14.55
CA ARG A 193 3.04 8.27 14.19
C ARG A 193 4.05 7.33 14.84
N PHE A 194 3.69 6.77 16.00
CA PHE A 194 4.52 5.89 16.81
C PHE A 194 3.69 4.69 17.27
N TRP A 195 4.34 3.57 17.50
CA TRP A 195 3.64 2.39 18.02
C TRP A 195 3.43 2.46 19.53
N ASP A 196 4.42 2.98 20.27
CA ASP A 196 4.37 3.15 21.72
C ASP A 196 5.05 4.48 22.11
N LYS A 197 4.70 5.00 23.27
CA LYS A 197 5.32 6.19 23.83
C LYS A 197 6.84 6.08 23.99
N SER A 198 7.38 4.87 24.16
CA SER A 198 8.81 4.60 24.23
C SER A 198 9.54 4.79 22.89
N ASN A 199 8.80 4.78 21.77
CA ASN A 199 9.35 5.06 20.44
C ASN A 199 9.47 6.57 20.14
N VAL A 200 8.93 7.43 21.01
CA VAL A 200 9.03 8.89 20.86
C VAL A 200 10.37 9.35 21.37
N THR A 201 11.21 9.90 20.51
CA THR A 201 12.54 10.37 20.86
C THR A 201 12.49 11.64 21.72
N GLU A 202 13.55 11.90 22.50
CA GLU A 202 13.66 13.10 23.32
C GLU A 202 13.59 14.39 22.48
N ASP A 203 14.14 14.39 21.27
CA ASP A 203 14.09 15.53 20.34
C ASP A 203 12.66 15.87 19.94
N VAL A 204 11.84 14.85 19.60
CA VAL A 204 10.41 15.04 19.27
C VAL A 204 9.68 15.62 20.49
N LEU A 205 9.92 15.08 21.68
CA LEU A 205 9.29 15.59 22.91
C LEU A 205 9.73 17.02 23.24
N ALA A 206 10.99 17.36 23.00
CA ALA A 206 11.51 18.72 23.22
C ALA A 206 10.85 19.72 22.26
N GLU A 207 10.70 19.36 20.98
CA GLU A 207 10.05 20.24 20.00
C GLU A 207 8.54 20.39 20.29
N GLU A 208 7.83 19.31 20.63
CA GLU A 208 6.41 19.39 21.01
C GLU A 208 6.20 20.24 22.30
N LYS A 209 7.10 20.12 23.28
CA LYS A 209 7.09 20.99 24.48
C LYS A 209 7.31 22.46 24.13
N LYS A 210 8.26 22.74 23.23
CA LYS A 210 8.56 24.11 22.76
C LYS A 210 7.35 24.71 22.03
N ILE A 211 6.70 23.94 21.14
CA ILE A 211 5.46 24.34 20.46
C ILE A 211 4.36 24.62 21.48
N ALA A 212 4.19 23.71 22.47
CA ALA A 212 3.20 23.88 23.52
C ALA A 212 3.40 25.14 24.36
N LEU A 213 4.65 25.48 24.70
CA LEU A 213 4.99 26.70 25.43
C LEU A 213 4.75 27.95 24.57
N ALA A 214 5.19 27.95 23.31
CA ALA A 214 4.98 29.07 22.39
C ALA A 214 3.48 29.39 22.18
N LEU A 215 2.64 28.36 22.05
CA LEU A 215 1.19 28.54 21.99
C LEU A 215 0.59 29.12 23.28
N MET A 216 1.16 28.75 24.43
CA MET A 216 0.70 29.28 25.71
C MET A 216 1.12 30.76 25.89
N ASP A 217 2.28 31.15 25.40
CA ASP A 217 2.76 32.53 25.50
C ASP A 217 1.98 33.48 24.56
N GLN A 218 1.37 32.96 23.50
CA GLN A 218 0.45 33.71 22.61
C GLN A 218 -0.94 33.92 23.21
N ASP A 219 -1.36 33.10 24.19
CA ASP A 219 -2.63 33.25 24.89
C ASP A 219 -2.47 34.15 26.12
N PRO A 220 -3.04 35.38 26.17
CA PRO A 220 -2.89 36.29 27.28
C PRO A 220 -3.30 35.69 28.64
N LYS A 221 -4.27 34.77 28.67
CA LYS A 221 -4.73 34.10 29.89
C LYS A 221 -3.73 33.03 30.37
N MET A 222 -2.95 32.47 29.47
CA MET A 222 -1.95 31.48 29.79
C MET A 222 -0.57 32.12 30.02
N ALA A 223 -0.22 33.19 29.29
CA ALA A 223 1.03 33.90 29.41
C ALA A 223 1.28 34.44 30.85
N SER A 224 0.23 34.88 31.53
CA SER A 224 0.29 35.42 32.90
C SER A 224 0.42 34.38 34.03
N LYS A 225 0.33 33.07 33.69
CA LYS A 225 0.39 32.01 34.72
C LYS A 225 1.81 31.78 35.24
N PRO A 226 1.95 31.41 36.54
CA PRO A 226 3.24 31.01 37.10
C PRO A 226 3.88 29.86 36.34
N GLN A 227 5.23 29.81 36.27
CA GLN A 227 6.00 28.83 35.52
C GLN A 227 5.63 27.37 35.91
N GLN A 228 5.47 27.08 37.19
CA GLN A 228 5.06 25.74 37.66
C GLN A 228 3.69 25.30 37.13
N VAL A 229 2.77 26.26 36.91
CA VAL A 229 1.45 25.96 36.32
C VAL A 229 1.58 25.69 34.83
N LYS A 230 2.42 26.47 34.13
CA LYS A 230 2.73 26.23 32.70
C LYS A 230 3.34 24.83 32.51
N GLU A 231 4.31 24.44 33.36
CA GLU A 231 4.92 23.08 33.27
C GLU A 231 3.94 21.96 33.47
N LYS A 232 2.99 22.08 34.42
CA LYS A 232 1.92 21.07 34.60
C LYS A 232 1.00 20.99 33.40
N ILE A 233 0.66 22.12 32.79
CA ILE A 233 -0.15 22.16 31.56
C ILE A 233 0.59 21.52 30.40
N VAL A 234 1.90 21.79 30.24
CA VAL A 234 2.74 21.15 29.22
C VAL A 234 2.78 19.64 29.41
N MET A 235 2.93 19.19 30.68
CA MET A 235 2.90 17.74 30.96
C MET A 235 1.57 17.10 30.59
N GLY A 236 0.44 17.77 30.85
CA GLY A 236 -0.88 17.34 30.39
C GLY A 236 -0.99 17.29 28.85
N LYS A 237 -0.41 18.29 28.15
CA LYS A 237 -0.35 18.30 26.69
C LYS A 237 0.50 17.16 26.13
N MET A 238 1.60 16.80 26.80
CA MET A 238 2.42 15.65 26.39
C MET A 238 1.68 14.31 26.54
N ASN A 239 0.90 14.16 27.62
CA ASN A 239 0.04 12.97 27.73
C ASN A 239 -0.96 12.89 26.57
N LYS A 240 -1.60 14.02 26.25
CA LYS A 240 -2.51 14.10 25.09
C LYS A 240 -1.80 13.82 23.76
N PHE A 241 -0.56 14.29 23.60
CA PHE A 241 0.26 13.96 22.43
C PHE A 241 0.46 12.46 22.30
N TYR A 242 0.75 11.73 23.39
CA TYR A 242 0.86 10.27 23.35
C TYR A 242 -0.48 9.60 23.00
N GLU A 243 -1.58 10.05 23.59
CA GLU A 243 -2.93 9.53 23.30
C GLU A 243 -3.36 9.74 21.84
N GLU A 244 -2.89 10.79 21.20
CA GLU A 244 -3.21 11.09 19.80
C GLU A 244 -2.25 10.41 18.81
N ASN A 245 -0.96 10.27 19.14
CA ASN A 245 0.07 9.89 18.19
C ASN A 245 0.66 8.49 18.41
N CYS A 246 0.47 7.85 19.59
CA CYS A 246 1.05 6.54 19.87
C CYS A 246 -0.05 5.47 19.90
N LEU A 247 0.06 4.47 19.02
CA LEU A 247 -0.94 3.42 18.84
C LEU A 247 -1.42 2.82 20.16
N LEU A 248 -0.48 2.36 21.01
CA LEU A 248 -0.83 1.64 22.25
C LEU A 248 -1.50 2.55 23.30
N GLN A 249 -1.27 3.86 23.23
CA GLN A 249 -1.86 4.86 24.12
C GLN A 249 -3.16 5.46 23.56
N GLN A 250 -3.46 5.30 22.28
CA GLN A 250 -4.72 5.77 21.67
C GLN A 250 -5.93 5.11 22.33
N GLU A 251 -7.02 5.86 22.41
CA GLU A 251 -8.34 5.27 22.70
C GLU A 251 -8.71 4.29 21.58
N PHE A 252 -9.22 3.13 21.98
CA PHE A 252 -9.60 2.09 21.01
C PHE A 252 -10.87 2.49 20.26
N VAL A 253 -10.80 2.54 18.93
CA VAL A 253 -11.89 3.04 18.07
C VAL A 253 -13.22 2.30 18.21
N LYS A 254 -13.21 1.03 18.69
CA LYS A 254 -14.43 0.25 18.92
C LYS A 254 -14.96 0.41 20.34
N ASP A 255 -14.12 0.83 21.28
CA ASP A 255 -14.48 1.06 22.68
C ASP A 255 -13.57 2.13 23.30
N GLY A 256 -14.02 3.39 23.26
CA GLY A 256 -13.28 4.54 23.80
C GLY A 256 -13.08 4.55 25.32
N SER A 257 -13.59 3.54 26.05
CA SER A 257 -13.37 3.41 27.50
C SER A 257 -12.00 2.83 27.84
N MET A 258 -11.25 2.31 26.86
CA MET A 258 -9.94 1.70 27.05
C MET A 258 -8.96 2.10 25.95
N THR A 259 -7.66 1.98 26.27
CA THR A 259 -6.59 2.14 25.26
C THR A 259 -6.41 0.86 24.44
N VAL A 260 -5.77 0.99 23.27
CA VAL A 260 -5.41 -0.16 22.42
C VAL A 260 -4.58 -1.19 23.19
N GLU A 261 -3.61 -0.74 24.03
CA GLU A 261 -2.82 -1.63 24.89
C GLU A 261 -3.70 -2.47 25.83
N LYS A 262 -4.65 -1.82 26.53
CA LYS A 262 -5.58 -2.49 27.43
C LYS A 262 -6.51 -3.45 26.68
N TYR A 263 -6.95 -3.06 25.48
CA TYR A 263 -7.74 -3.93 24.61
C TYR A 263 -6.99 -5.21 24.29
N ILE A 264 -5.75 -5.09 23.76
CA ILE A 264 -4.92 -6.25 23.40
C ILE A 264 -4.75 -7.18 24.60
N ALA A 265 -4.38 -6.63 25.77
CA ALA A 265 -4.16 -7.40 26.98
C ALA A 265 -5.45 -8.12 27.48
N SER A 266 -6.59 -7.43 27.48
CA SER A 266 -7.86 -7.99 27.94
C SER A 266 -8.39 -9.06 26.99
N ALA A 267 -8.31 -8.83 25.67
CA ALA A 267 -8.77 -9.79 24.67
C ALA A 267 -7.90 -11.05 24.66
N ALA A 268 -6.58 -10.92 24.79
CA ALA A 268 -5.65 -12.05 24.88
C ALA A 268 -5.92 -12.89 26.13
N LYS A 269 -6.13 -12.22 27.29
CA LYS A 269 -6.48 -12.90 28.55
C LYS A 269 -7.80 -13.67 28.46
N ALA A 270 -8.79 -13.11 27.78
CA ALA A 270 -10.08 -13.79 27.57
C ALA A 270 -9.94 -15.07 26.73
N LEU A 271 -8.95 -15.15 25.86
CA LEU A 271 -8.60 -16.33 25.05
C LEU A 271 -7.68 -17.32 25.82
N GLY A 272 -7.21 -16.97 27.00
CA GLY A 272 -6.35 -17.82 27.84
C GLY A 272 -4.85 -17.75 27.50
N GLY A 273 -4.40 -16.67 26.83
CA GLY A 273 -3.00 -16.45 26.46
C GLY A 273 -2.53 -15.02 26.66
N SER A 274 -1.42 -14.67 26.04
CA SER A 274 -0.90 -13.31 25.99
C SER A 274 -0.60 -12.90 24.56
N VAL A 275 -0.79 -11.61 24.25
CA VAL A 275 -0.45 -11.00 22.97
C VAL A 275 0.29 -9.70 23.24
N LYS A 276 1.45 -9.54 22.59
CA LYS A 276 2.22 -8.31 22.60
C LYS A 276 2.31 -7.76 21.16
N PHE A 277 2.01 -6.49 20.98
CA PHE A 277 2.28 -5.80 19.74
C PHE A 277 3.80 -5.70 19.53
N VAL A 278 4.27 -6.07 18.35
CA VAL A 278 5.70 -6.04 18.00
C VAL A 278 5.97 -4.90 17.02
N ASP A 279 5.27 -4.91 15.88
CA ASP A 279 5.45 -3.93 14.83
C ASP A 279 4.24 -3.92 13.89
N ALA A 280 4.14 -2.91 13.04
CA ALA A 280 3.18 -2.86 11.96
C ALA A 280 3.70 -2.02 10.80
N VAL A 281 3.08 -2.22 9.63
CA VAL A 281 3.27 -1.36 8.47
C VAL A 281 1.93 -0.97 7.91
N ARG A 282 1.78 0.32 7.62
CA ARG A 282 0.63 0.89 6.94
C ARG A 282 1.09 1.56 5.65
N PHE A 283 0.54 1.13 4.54
CA PHE A 283 0.67 1.83 3.27
C PHE A 283 -0.67 2.44 2.86
N ALA A 284 -0.66 3.71 2.50
CA ALA A 284 -1.77 4.33 1.78
C ALA A 284 -1.36 4.48 0.30
N LYS A 285 -2.22 4.07 -0.61
CA LYS A 285 -1.94 4.16 -2.05
C LYS A 285 -1.60 5.59 -2.46
N GLY A 286 -0.51 5.78 -3.19
CA GLY A 286 -0.09 7.08 -3.69
C GLY A 286 0.38 8.08 -2.64
N GLU A 287 0.59 7.66 -1.40
CA GLU A 287 1.05 8.52 -0.31
C GLU A 287 2.39 9.19 -0.66
N GLY A 288 2.45 10.53 -0.62
CA GLY A 288 3.65 11.31 -0.97
C GLY A 288 3.95 11.40 -2.48
N ILE A 289 3.09 10.89 -3.36
CA ILE A 289 3.18 11.12 -4.80
C ILE A 289 2.39 12.39 -5.13
N GLU A 290 3.02 13.36 -5.77
CA GLU A 290 2.34 14.56 -6.25
C GLU A 290 1.27 14.17 -7.28
N LYS A 291 0.02 14.52 -7.00
CA LYS A 291 -1.07 14.36 -7.97
C LYS A 291 -1.03 15.56 -8.90
N LYS A 292 -1.20 15.31 -10.20
CA LYS A 292 -1.47 16.38 -11.15
C LYS A 292 -2.81 17.00 -10.76
N GLU A 293 -2.82 18.26 -10.37
CA GLU A 293 -4.07 19.02 -10.24
C GLU A 293 -4.64 19.17 -11.66
N GLU A 294 -5.68 18.41 -11.95
CA GLU A 294 -6.45 18.58 -13.18
C GLU A 294 -7.38 19.77 -12.97
N ASP A 295 -6.98 20.94 -13.45
CA ASP A 295 -7.88 22.08 -13.61
C ASP A 295 -8.78 21.81 -14.83
N PHE A 296 -9.85 21.06 -14.58
CA PHE A 296 -10.84 20.70 -15.59
C PHE A 296 -11.41 21.93 -16.32
N ALA A 297 -11.52 23.06 -15.62
CA ALA A 297 -11.99 24.31 -16.22
C ALA A 297 -10.95 24.87 -17.22
N ALA A 298 -9.67 24.81 -16.89
CA ALA A 298 -8.58 25.21 -17.79
C ALA A 298 -8.44 24.26 -18.99
N GLU A 299 -8.60 22.95 -18.81
CA GLU A 299 -8.57 21.98 -19.91
C GLU A 299 -9.73 22.18 -20.89
N VAL A 300 -10.96 22.36 -20.38
CA VAL A 300 -12.13 22.66 -21.22
C VAL A 300 -11.92 23.97 -21.98
N ALA A 301 -11.42 25.02 -21.31
CA ALA A 301 -11.14 26.30 -21.95
C ALA A 301 -10.05 26.17 -23.05
N ALA A 302 -9.00 25.37 -22.82
CA ALA A 302 -7.98 25.09 -23.80
C ALA A 302 -8.52 24.34 -25.02
N GLN A 303 -9.37 23.32 -24.83
CA GLN A 303 -10.02 22.58 -25.91
C GLN A 303 -10.98 23.46 -26.73
N MET A 304 -11.75 24.33 -26.08
CA MET A 304 -12.64 25.29 -26.77
C MET A 304 -11.87 26.31 -27.60
N ASN A 305 -10.65 26.66 -27.20
CA ASN A 305 -9.78 27.60 -27.95
C ASN A 305 -9.01 26.92 -29.10
N MET A 306 -8.80 25.60 -29.08
CA MET A 306 -8.18 24.85 -30.19
C MET A 306 -9.18 24.57 -31.33
N GLY A 307 -10.47 24.76 -31.13
CA GLY A 307 -11.52 24.56 -32.14
C GLY A 307 -11.90 25.83 -32.93
N LYS A 308 -11.18 26.92 -32.76
CA LYS A 308 -11.28 28.15 -33.54
C LYS A 308 -10.05 28.31 -34.43
#